data_dc21a1332662f3e7198c3ed825b4c8fd
#
_entry.id   dc21a1332662f3e7198c3ed825b4c8fd
#
_cell.length_a   1.000
_cell.length_b   1.000
_cell.length_c   1.000
_cell.angle_alpha   90.00
_cell.angle_beta   90.00
_cell.angle_gamma   90.00
#
_symmetry.space_group_name_H-M   'P 1'
#
loop_
_entity.id
_entity.type
_entity.pdbx_description
1 polymer ?
#
loop_
_entity_poly.entity_id
_entity_poly.type
_entity_poly.pdbx_seq_one_letter_code
_entity_poly.pdbx_strand_id
1 'polypeptide(L)' 'GRLYSCRQMESVMDEIKREYRNRVKVVFVNVSQKDNKELVDYFGIVTIPTQVLLNKEGKEYFRHNGYLSAEDLSQYFR' A
#
# COMPACT_ATOMS: atom_id res chain seq x y z
N GLY A 1 -8.93 -15.78 2.00
CA GLY A 1 -7.96 -15.97 0.94
C GLY A 1 -7.37 -14.66 0.47
N ARG A 2 -6.58 -14.73 -0.59
CA ARG A 2 -5.88 -13.56 -1.12
C ARG A 2 -6.84 -12.46 -1.57
N LEU A 3 -7.93 -12.84 -2.26
CA LEU A 3 -8.93 -11.87 -2.70
C LEU A 3 -9.60 -11.18 -1.53
N TYR A 4 -9.88 -11.93 -0.48
CA TYR A 4 -10.49 -11.37 0.72
C TYR A 4 -9.56 -10.36 1.38
N SER A 5 -8.29 -10.71 1.52
CA SER A 5 -7.29 -9.82 2.12
C SER A 5 -7.11 -8.55 1.29
N CYS A 6 -7.11 -8.67 -0.04
CA CYS A 6 -6.98 -7.51 -0.92
C CYS A 6 -8.19 -6.59 -0.79
N ARG A 7 -9.40 -7.16 -0.70
CA ARG A 7 -10.61 -6.34 -0.50
C ARG A 7 -10.59 -5.61 0.83
N GLN A 8 -10.13 -6.28 1.88
CA GLN A 8 -9.98 -5.63 3.17
C GLN A 8 -8.97 -4.50 3.10
N MET A 9 -7.88 -4.71 2.38
CA MET A 9 -6.88 -3.67 2.21
C MET A 9 -7.41 -2.47 1.43
N GLU A 10 -8.30 -2.68 0.46
CA GLU A 10 -8.93 -1.55 -0.25
C GLU A 10 -9.67 -0.65 0.73
N SER A 11 -10.44 -1.24 1.64
CA SER A 11 -11.16 -0.47 2.66
C SER A 11 -10.20 0.27 3.58
N VAL A 12 -9.12 -0.38 3.99
CA VAL A 12 -8.09 0.25 4.82
C VAL A 12 -7.46 1.44 4.10
N MET A 13 -7.12 1.27 2.83
CA MET A 13 -6.48 2.33 2.05
C MET A 13 -7.43 3.51 1.82
N ASP A 14 -8.72 3.22 1.62
CA ASP A 14 -9.72 4.28 1.50
C ASP A 14 -9.85 5.07 2.80
N GLU A 15 -9.83 4.39 3.92
CA GLU A 15 -9.87 5.03 5.23
C GLU A 15 -8.65 5.94 5.43
N ILE A 16 -7.47 5.45 5.11
CA ILE A 16 -6.24 6.23 5.22
C ILE A 16 -6.29 7.44 4.29
N LYS A 17 -6.78 7.26 3.07
CA LYS A 17 -6.90 8.34 2.11
C LYS A 17 -7.80 9.45 2.63
N ARG A 18 -8.89 9.08 3.31
CA ARG A 18 -9.81 10.08 3.89
C ARG A 18 -9.21 10.78 5.10
N GLU A 19 -8.64 10.01 6.02
CA GLU A 19 -8.22 10.54 7.32
C GLU A 19 -6.86 11.23 7.28
N TYR A 20 -6.00 10.83 6.37
CA TYR A 20 -4.62 11.33 6.31
C TYR A 20 -4.32 12.07 5.01
N ARG A 21 -5.34 12.56 4.32
CA ARG A 21 -5.18 13.15 2.98
C ARG A 21 -4.22 14.33 2.92
N ASN A 22 -4.01 15.03 4.04
CA ASN A 22 -3.09 16.16 4.10
C ASN A 22 -1.67 15.75 4.50
N ARG A 23 -1.47 14.49 4.85
CA ARG A 23 -0.18 13.97 5.30
C ARG A 23 0.36 12.88 4.39
N VAL A 24 -0.53 12.12 3.77
CA VAL A 24 -0.16 10.91 3.02
C VAL A 24 -0.88 10.90 1.69
N LYS A 25 -0.13 10.66 0.62
CA LYS A 25 -0.72 10.44 -0.70
C LYS A 25 -0.82 8.93 -0.90
N VAL A 26 -2.03 8.45 -1.12
CA VAL A 26 -2.28 7.01 -1.32
C VAL A 26 -2.30 6.72 -2.82
N VAL A 27 -1.51 5.75 -3.23
CA VAL A 27 -1.50 5.25 -4.60
C VAL A 27 -1.85 3.77 -4.56
N PHE A 28 -2.92 3.41 -5.25
CA PHE A 28 -3.40 2.04 -5.31
C PHE A 28 -2.95 1.42 -6.63
N VAL A 29 -2.18 0.33 -6.56
CA VAL A 29 -1.63 -0.31 -7.74
C VAL A 29 -2.23 -1.71 -7.89
N ASN A 30 -2.93 -1.93 -8.99
CA ASN A 30 -3.47 -3.25 -9.32
C ASN A 30 -2.39 -4.03 -10.06
N VAL A 31 -1.82 -5.04 -9.39
CA VAL A 31 -0.69 -5.80 -9.94
C VAL A 31 -1.06 -6.65 -11.16
N SER A 32 -2.35 -6.91 -11.36
CA SER A 32 -2.77 -7.73 -12.50
C SER A 32 -2.83 -6.95 -13.81
N GLN A 33 -2.73 -5.62 -13.77
CA GLN A 33 -2.75 -4.80 -14.97
C GLN A 33 -1.35 -4.67 -15.55
N LYS A 34 -1.25 -4.88 -16.86
CA LYS A 34 0.03 -4.85 -17.57
C LYS A 34 0.75 -3.52 -17.41
N ASP A 35 -0.01 -2.42 -17.36
CA ASP A 35 0.58 -1.08 -17.25
C ASP A 35 1.34 -0.90 -15.94
N ASN A 36 1.05 -1.72 -14.93
CA ASN A 36 1.68 -1.61 -13.63
C ASN A 36 2.87 -2.55 -13.45
N LYS A 37 3.23 -3.29 -14.50
CA LYS A 37 4.32 -4.27 -14.39
C LYS A 37 5.64 -3.63 -13.97
N GLU A 38 5.93 -2.45 -14.50
CA GLU A 38 7.17 -1.76 -14.15
C GLU A 38 7.22 -1.39 -12.67
N LEU A 39 6.09 -0.95 -12.11
CA LEU A 39 6.02 -0.64 -10.69
C LEU A 39 6.17 -1.90 -9.83
N VAL A 40 5.51 -2.98 -10.24
CA VAL A 40 5.60 -4.25 -9.54
C VAL A 40 7.05 -4.73 -9.49
N ASP A 41 7.72 -4.67 -10.64
CA ASP A 41 9.12 -5.08 -10.74
C ASP A 41 10.05 -4.15 -9.95
N TYR A 42 9.82 -2.86 -10.06
CA TYR A 42 10.64 -1.86 -9.37
C TYR A 42 10.61 -2.06 -7.85
N PHE A 43 9.42 -2.28 -7.30
CA PHE A 43 9.27 -2.47 -5.86
C PHE A 43 9.49 -3.91 -5.41
N GLY A 44 9.69 -4.82 -6.36
CA GLY A 44 9.92 -6.22 -6.03
C GLY A 44 8.74 -6.87 -5.33
N ILE A 45 7.52 -6.58 -5.81
CA ILE A 45 6.30 -7.13 -5.20
C ILE A 45 6.19 -8.60 -5.57
N VAL A 46 6.16 -9.47 -4.57
CA VAL A 46 6.07 -10.93 -4.78
C VAL A 46 4.80 -11.53 -4.23
N THR A 47 4.06 -10.78 -3.43
CA THR A 47 2.80 -11.24 -2.86
C THR A 47 1.86 -10.06 -2.72
N ILE A 48 0.55 -10.33 -2.59
CA ILE A 48 -0.45 -9.29 -2.41
C ILE A 48 -1.37 -9.64 -1.26
N PRO A 49 -1.87 -8.63 -0.54
CA PRO A 49 -1.53 -7.22 -0.68
C PRO A 49 -0.17 -6.92 -0.06
N THR A 50 0.48 -5.87 -0.53
CA THR A 50 1.73 -5.37 0.03
C THR A 50 1.62 -3.87 0.19
N GLN A 51 2.02 -3.36 1.34
CA GLN A 51 2.06 -1.93 1.62
C GLN A 51 3.52 -1.47 1.59
N VAL A 52 3.76 -0.37 0.89
CA VAL A 52 5.09 0.23 0.82
C VAL A 52 4.96 1.69 1.20
N LEU A 53 5.73 2.13 2.19
CA LEU A 53 5.74 3.52 2.60
C LEU A 53 7.02 4.20 2.09
N LEU A 54 6.83 5.35 1.46
CA LEU A 54 7.94 6.12 0.90
C LEU A 54 8.04 7.47 1.62
N ASN A 55 9.28 7.94 1.82
CA ASN A 55 9.49 9.26 2.38
C ASN A 55 9.36 10.32 1.29
N LYS A 56 9.62 11.59 1.65
CA LYS A 56 9.48 12.71 0.72
C LYS A 56 10.41 12.59 -0.49
N GLU A 57 11.53 11.93 -0.33
CA GLU A 57 12.50 11.73 -1.41
C GLU A 57 12.16 10.51 -2.26
N GLY A 58 11.06 9.82 -1.94
CA GLY A 58 10.65 8.65 -2.68
C GLY A 58 11.36 7.38 -2.27
N LYS A 59 12.05 7.39 -1.13
CA LYS A 59 12.73 6.20 -0.64
C LYS A 59 11.83 5.39 0.27
N GLU A 60 11.83 4.08 0.06
CA GLU A 60 11.07 3.16 0.89
C GLU A 60 11.67 3.09 2.29
N TYR A 61 10.82 3.22 3.31
CA TYR A 61 11.28 3.08 4.69
C TYR A 61 10.48 2.04 5.48
N PHE A 62 9.41 1.51 4.92
CA PHE A 62 8.61 0.48 5.57
C PHE A 62 7.89 -0.35 4.52
N ARG A 63 7.75 -1.64 4.80
CA ARG A 63 7.05 -2.57 3.91
C ARG A 63 6.38 -3.64 4.74
N HIS A 64 5.17 -4.00 4.37
CA HIS A 64 4.43 -5.09 5.01
C HIS A 64 3.72 -5.92 3.94
N ASN A 65 3.78 -7.23 4.08
CA ASN A 65 3.09 -8.17 3.21
C ASN A 65 1.87 -8.71 3.94
N GLY A 66 0.73 -8.72 3.25
CA GLY A 66 -0.53 -9.19 3.82
C GLY A 66 -1.37 -8.06 4.36
N TYR A 67 -2.49 -8.41 4.98
CA TYR A 67 -3.41 -7.43 5.54
C TYR A 67 -2.77 -6.68 6.71
N LEU A 68 -3.08 -5.40 6.81
CA LEU A 68 -2.67 -4.56 7.92
C LEU A 68 -3.77 -3.52 8.13
N SER A 69 -4.20 -3.34 9.40
CA SER A 69 -5.26 -2.39 9.70
C SER A 69 -4.79 -0.96 9.49
N ALA A 70 -5.75 -0.04 9.32
CA ALA A 70 -5.42 1.37 9.20
C ALA A 70 -4.71 1.88 10.45
N GLU A 71 -5.17 1.46 11.62
CA GLU A 71 -4.55 1.85 12.89
C GLU A 71 -3.09 1.43 12.95
N ASP A 72 -2.82 0.17 12.61
CA ASP A 72 -1.45 -0.36 12.66
C ASP A 72 -0.56 0.31 11.62
N LEU A 73 -1.07 0.46 10.40
CA LEU A 73 -0.29 1.06 9.32
C LEU A 73 0.05 2.52 9.63
N SER A 74 -0.90 3.26 10.18
CA SER A 74 -0.70 4.68 10.46
C SER A 74 0.41 4.94 11.48
N GLN A 75 0.73 3.97 12.31
CA GLN A 75 1.79 4.11 13.30
C GLN A 75 3.17 4.25 12.67
N TYR A 76 3.32 3.82 11.41
CA TYR A 76 4.58 3.90 10.70
C TYR A 76 4.71 5.16 9.85
N PHE A 77 3.69 6.00 9.79
CA PHE A 77 3.76 7.26 9.03
C PHE A 77 4.78 8.21 9.65
N ARG A 78 5.52 8.88 8.81
CA ARG A 78 6.53 9.86 9.21
C ARG A 78 6.22 11.25 8.72
#